data_b7f62c6ce299b41456ba0f15fefd5dfb
#
_entry.id   b7f62c6ce299b41456ba0f15fefd5dfb
#
_cell.length_a   1.000
_cell.length_b   1.000
_cell.length_c   1.000
_cell.angle_alpha   90.00
_cell.angle_beta   90.00
_cell.angle_gamma   90.00
#
_symmetry.space_group_name_H-M   'P 1'
#
loop_
_entity.id
_entity.type
_entity.pdbx_description
1 polymer ?
#
loop_
_entity_poly.entity_id
_entity_poly.type
_entity_poly.pdbx_seq_one_letter_code
_entity_poly.pdbx_strand_id
1 'polypeptide(L)'
;FACTKEFLLEHTLPPVNRNAFALELALQADAVIDHEIHTTVLPGAADWKNYRDFKKAVCNIKRDELSDEERAYIIPNAYSLLSLFMTAPFYISEMEDAVNNRKIRVEQPHDRLEELERRLAALPVNLAETAERVGDLLETLYYTVYDTSPKREYLKEYIRKHYGHKIAVVIPKAYYADILWNYVLTGYDPEKSKIEIVTVNRFDGNRNYDYILVIGNLK
;
A
#
# COMPACT_ATOMS: atom_id res chain seq x y z
N PHE A 1 -10.10 14.63 -16.37
CA PHE A 1 -9.59 16.00 -16.23
C PHE A 1 -9.03 16.13 -14.81
N ALA A 2 -7.75 16.45 -14.68
CA ALA A 2 -7.14 16.81 -13.41
C ALA A 2 -7.05 18.33 -13.35
N CYS A 3 -7.79 18.96 -12.46
CA CYS A 3 -7.66 20.38 -12.16
C CYS A 3 -6.77 20.58 -10.95
N THR A 4 -5.86 21.56 -10.97
CA THR A 4 -5.12 21.95 -9.78
C THR A 4 -5.99 22.80 -8.86
N LYS A 5 -5.65 22.82 -7.57
CA LYS A 5 -6.34 23.68 -6.58
C LYS A 5 -6.31 25.16 -6.98
N GLU A 6 -5.17 25.61 -7.51
CA GLU A 6 -4.99 26.97 -8.01
C GLU A 6 -5.93 27.30 -9.18
N PHE A 7 -6.07 26.37 -10.14
CA PHE A 7 -7.00 26.55 -11.26
C PHE A 7 -8.45 26.68 -10.78
N LEU A 8 -8.88 25.88 -9.80
CA LEU A 8 -10.22 25.97 -9.23
C LEU A 8 -10.44 27.31 -8.51
N LEU A 9 -9.45 27.78 -7.73
CA LEU A 9 -9.52 29.06 -7.03
C LEU A 9 -9.58 30.28 -7.98
N GLU A 10 -8.87 30.22 -9.10
CA GLU A 10 -8.84 31.31 -10.10
C GLU A 10 -10.11 31.36 -10.97
N HIS A 11 -10.78 30.22 -11.17
CA HIS A 11 -11.90 30.11 -12.14
C HIS A 11 -13.27 29.88 -11.50
N THR A 12 -13.37 29.76 -10.17
CA THR A 12 -14.67 29.73 -9.46
C THR A 12 -15.22 31.12 -9.28
N LEU A 13 -16.08 31.55 -10.20
CA LEU A 13 -16.89 32.75 -10.00
C LEU A 13 -18.00 32.50 -8.96
N PRO A 14 -18.28 33.43 -8.06
CA PRO A 14 -19.42 33.31 -7.16
C PRO A 14 -20.70 33.24 -8.03
N PRO A 15 -21.48 32.16 -7.94
CA PRO A 15 -22.62 32.00 -8.83
C PRO A 15 -23.78 32.92 -8.46
N VAL A 16 -24.20 33.72 -9.39
CA VAL A 16 -25.32 34.65 -9.23
C VAL A 16 -26.68 33.94 -9.35
N ASN A 17 -26.74 32.79 -10.05
CA ASN A 17 -27.90 31.90 -10.11
C ASN A 17 -27.46 30.43 -10.15
N ARG A 18 -27.70 29.70 -9.05
CA ARG A 18 -27.31 28.29 -8.91
C ARG A 18 -28.47 27.39 -9.34
N ASN A 19 -28.38 26.70 -10.47
CA ASN A 19 -29.15 25.49 -10.66
C ASN A 19 -28.59 24.37 -9.75
N ALA A 20 -29.40 23.30 -9.53
CA ALA A 20 -28.98 22.20 -8.63
C ALA A 20 -27.62 21.59 -8.97
N PHE A 21 -27.30 21.49 -10.28
CA PHE A 21 -26.02 20.96 -10.76
C PHE A 21 -24.84 21.90 -10.41
N ALA A 22 -25.00 23.20 -10.61
CA ALA A 22 -23.96 24.18 -10.29
C ALA A 22 -23.72 24.27 -8.77
N LEU A 23 -24.77 24.06 -7.95
CA LEU A 23 -24.64 24.00 -6.50
C LEU A 23 -23.85 22.75 -6.07
N GLU A 24 -24.19 21.59 -6.63
CA GLU A 24 -23.48 20.33 -6.33
C GLU A 24 -22.00 20.42 -6.72
N LEU A 25 -21.70 20.98 -7.89
CA LEU A 25 -20.32 21.18 -8.35
C LEU A 25 -19.55 22.16 -7.46
N ALA A 26 -20.20 23.22 -6.96
CA ALA A 26 -19.60 24.16 -6.03
C ALA A 26 -19.31 23.50 -4.68
N LEU A 27 -20.24 22.69 -4.15
CA LEU A 27 -20.06 21.95 -2.91
C LEU A 27 -18.91 20.92 -3.02
N GLN A 28 -18.81 20.24 -4.17
CA GLN A 28 -17.70 19.32 -4.43
C GLN A 28 -16.36 20.07 -4.54
N ALA A 29 -16.33 21.24 -5.18
CA ALA A 29 -15.13 22.06 -5.29
C ALA A 29 -14.70 22.60 -3.91
N ASP A 30 -15.64 23.10 -3.11
CA ASP A 30 -15.38 23.57 -1.74
C ASP A 30 -14.85 22.42 -0.88
N ALA A 31 -15.43 21.22 -0.96
CA ALA A 31 -14.96 20.03 -0.26
C ALA A 31 -13.51 19.65 -0.63
N VAL A 32 -13.12 19.80 -1.90
CA VAL A 32 -11.74 19.56 -2.35
C VAL A 32 -10.78 20.65 -1.86
N ILE A 33 -11.22 21.92 -1.85
CA ILE A 33 -10.42 23.07 -1.42
C ILE A 33 -10.15 23.05 0.08
N ASP A 34 -11.15 22.66 0.87
CA ASP A 34 -11.08 22.65 2.34
C ASP A 34 -10.34 21.42 2.89
N HIS A 35 -9.98 20.45 2.05
CA HIS A 35 -9.24 19.29 2.51
C HIS A 35 -7.75 19.61 2.64
N GLU A 36 -7.24 19.45 3.85
CA GLU A 36 -5.79 19.45 4.10
C GLU A 36 -5.20 18.08 3.80
N ILE A 37 -4.21 18.03 2.89
CA ILE A 37 -3.46 16.82 2.58
C ILE A 37 -2.16 16.82 3.34
N HIS A 38 -2.06 15.97 4.36
CA HIS A 38 -0.83 15.74 5.11
C HIS A 38 -0.14 14.48 4.60
N THR A 39 1.06 14.62 4.04
CA THR A 39 1.89 13.49 3.65
C THR A 39 2.89 13.18 4.75
N THR A 40 2.78 12.01 5.36
CA THR A 40 3.76 11.52 6.34
C THR A 40 4.61 10.44 5.72
N VAL A 41 5.90 10.72 5.59
CA VAL A 41 6.89 9.71 5.17
C VAL A 41 7.42 9.03 6.42
N LEU A 42 7.21 7.73 6.52
CA LEU A 42 7.67 6.94 7.66
C LEU A 42 9.03 6.32 7.34
N PRO A 43 9.99 6.38 8.29
CA PRO A 43 11.29 5.71 8.13
C PRO A 43 11.13 4.18 8.06
N GLY A 44 12.17 3.50 7.63
CA GLY A 44 12.18 2.05 7.50
C GLY A 44 12.03 1.59 6.05
N ALA A 45 11.06 0.71 5.78
CA ALA A 45 10.88 0.17 4.42
C ALA A 45 10.61 1.26 3.36
N ALA A 46 10.07 2.41 3.74
CA ALA A 46 9.84 3.54 2.84
C ALA A 46 11.14 4.21 2.40
N ASP A 47 12.15 4.27 3.29
CA ASP A 47 13.49 4.82 3.01
C ASP A 47 14.49 3.74 2.61
N TRP A 48 14.01 2.62 2.12
CA TRP A 48 14.86 1.51 1.76
C TRP A 48 15.91 1.93 0.72
N LYS A 49 17.11 2.18 1.21
CA LYS A 49 18.24 2.67 0.40
C LYS A 49 18.62 1.74 -0.76
N ASN A 50 18.28 0.45 -0.63
CA ASN A 50 18.55 -0.57 -1.62
C ASN A 50 17.52 -0.62 -2.77
N TYR A 51 16.45 0.21 -2.72
CA TYR A 51 15.42 0.23 -3.78
C TYR A 51 16.00 0.47 -5.18
N ARG A 52 16.96 1.37 -5.27
CA ARG A 52 17.62 1.71 -6.53
C ARG A 52 18.43 0.52 -7.08
N ASP A 53 19.13 -0.18 -6.19
CA ASP A 53 19.92 -1.38 -6.54
C ASP A 53 19.01 -2.53 -6.96
N PHE A 54 17.94 -2.77 -6.20
CA PHE A 54 16.91 -3.75 -6.55
C PHE A 54 16.35 -3.47 -7.95
N LYS A 55 15.89 -2.23 -8.20
CA LYS A 55 15.33 -1.83 -9.49
C LYS A 55 16.32 -2.04 -10.63
N LYS A 56 17.60 -1.71 -10.41
CA LYS A 56 18.67 -1.92 -11.39
C LYS A 56 18.88 -3.41 -11.67
N ALA A 57 18.93 -4.24 -10.64
CA ALA A 57 19.11 -5.69 -10.78
C ALA A 57 17.93 -6.32 -11.55
N VAL A 58 16.67 -6.01 -11.17
CA VAL A 58 15.48 -6.49 -11.89
C VAL A 58 15.46 -6.00 -13.34
N CYS A 59 15.87 -4.75 -13.61
CA CYS A 59 15.98 -4.24 -14.97
C CYS A 59 17.05 -4.97 -15.80
N ASN A 60 18.12 -5.40 -15.20
CA ASN A 60 19.15 -6.21 -15.89
C ASN A 60 18.58 -7.57 -16.27
N ILE A 61 17.92 -8.27 -15.33
CA ILE A 61 17.22 -9.55 -15.61
C ILE A 61 16.21 -9.37 -16.75
N LYS A 62 15.44 -8.27 -16.76
CA LYS A 62 14.42 -8.00 -17.79
C LYS A 62 15.01 -7.85 -19.20
N ARG A 63 16.24 -7.34 -19.30
CA ARG A 63 16.89 -7.03 -20.60
C ARG A 63 17.55 -8.24 -21.24
N ASP A 64 17.79 -9.28 -20.47
CA ASP A 64 18.46 -10.47 -20.96
C ASP A 64 17.50 -11.41 -21.70
N GLU A 65 18.04 -12.37 -22.44
CA GLU A 65 17.29 -13.38 -23.18
C GLU A 65 16.73 -14.48 -22.24
N LEU A 66 15.71 -14.13 -21.48
CA LEU A 66 14.94 -15.08 -20.69
C LEU A 66 13.80 -15.66 -21.52
N SER A 67 13.38 -16.87 -21.19
CA SER A 67 12.11 -17.40 -21.69
C SER A 67 10.96 -16.49 -21.27
N ASP A 68 9.91 -16.42 -22.08
CA ASP A 68 8.72 -15.61 -21.75
C ASP A 68 8.07 -16.08 -20.45
N GLU A 69 8.14 -17.38 -20.14
CA GLU A 69 7.61 -17.95 -18.90
C GLU A 69 8.39 -17.45 -17.67
N GLU A 70 9.72 -17.53 -17.69
CA GLU A 70 10.55 -17.05 -16.57
C GLU A 70 10.39 -15.54 -16.36
N ARG A 71 10.37 -14.77 -17.45
CA ARG A 71 10.14 -13.34 -17.40
C ARG A 71 8.77 -12.99 -16.83
N ALA A 72 7.72 -13.69 -17.25
CA ALA A 72 6.35 -13.50 -16.79
C ALA A 72 6.16 -13.86 -15.32
N TYR A 73 7.00 -14.76 -14.78
CA TYR A 73 6.97 -15.14 -13.37
C TYR A 73 7.84 -14.23 -12.50
N ILE A 74 9.14 -14.13 -12.80
CA ILE A 74 10.14 -13.51 -11.91
C ILE A 74 9.85 -12.04 -11.69
N ILE A 75 9.64 -11.27 -12.75
CA ILE A 75 9.53 -9.82 -12.65
C ILE A 75 8.28 -9.37 -11.86
N PRO A 76 7.07 -9.86 -12.17
CA PRO A 76 5.88 -9.49 -11.41
C PRO A 76 5.94 -9.95 -9.95
N ASN A 77 6.50 -11.14 -9.66
CA ASN A 77 6.60 -11.63 -8.29
C ASN A 77 7.62 -10.86 -7.48
N ALA A 78 8.78 -10.51 -8.03
CA ALA A 78 9.77 -9.67 -7.37
C ALA A 78 9.18 -8.28 -6.99
N TYR A 79 8.49 -7.62 -7.91
CA TYR A 79 7.82 -6.35 -7.62
C TYR A 79 6.62 -6.49 -6.68
N SER A 80 5.89 -7.60 -6.75
CA SER A 80 4.76 -7.88 -5.87
C SER A 80 5.21 -8.07 -4.42
N LEU A 81 6.29 -8.84 -4.18
CA LEU A 81 6.89 -9.01 -2.86
C LEU A 81 7.47 -7.70 -2.34
N LEU A 82 8.23 -6.98 -3.16
CA LEU A 82 8.73 -5.66 -2.81
C LEU A 82 7.59 -4.72 -2.39
N SER A 83 6.51 -4.67 -3.18
CA SER A 83 5.36 -3.83 -2.87
C SER A 83 4.70 -4.23 -1.56
N LEU A 84 4.54 -5.54 -1.29
CA LEU A 84 4.00 -6.04 -0.04
C LEU A 84 4.86 -5.57 1.14
N PHE A 85 6.16 -5.86 1.12
CA PHE A 85 7.08 -5.55 2.22
C PHE A 85 7.21 -4.04 2.48
N MET A 86 7.14 -3.23 1.43
CA MET A 86 7.22 -1.78 1.55
C MET A 86 5.90 -1.11 1.97
N THR A 87 4.75 -1.73 1.70
CA THR A 87 3.45 -1.05 1.93
C THR A 87 2.63 -1.62 3.07
N ALA A 88 2.94 -2.82 3.56
CA ALA A 88 2.17 -3.49 4.60
C ALA A 88 2.08 -2.64 5.90
N PRO A 89 0.86 -2.33 6.38
CA PRO A 89 0.65 -1.64 7.65
C PRO A 89 0.46 -2.63 8.81
N PHE A 90 1.14 -3.76 8.73
CA PHE A 90 1.16 -4.86 9.71
C PHE A 90 2.52 -5.55 9.64
N TYR A 91 2.82 -6.42 10.58
CA TYR A 91 4.00 -7.28 10.53
C TYR A 91 3.80 -8.39 9.51
N ILE A 92 4.85 -8.79 8.82
CA ILE A 92 4.75 -9.93 7.90
C ILE A 92 4.42 -11.22 8.66
N SER A 93 4.94 -11.39 9.88
CA SER A 93 4.56 -12.48 10.78
C SER A 93 3.06 -12.55 11.06
N GLU A 94 2.40 -11.39 11.23
CA GLU A 94 0.93 -11.33 11.43
C GLU A 94 0.16 -11.79 10.17
N MET A 95 0.69 -11.51 8.98
CA MET A 95 0.11 -12.01 7.73
C MET A 95 0.26 -13.53 7.62
N GLU A 96 1.44 -14.06 7.93
CA GLU A 96 1.69 -15.51 7.91
C GLU A 96 0.82 -16.25 8.92
N ASP A 97 0.68 -15.70 10.12
CA ASP A 97 -0.27 -16.21 11.11
C ASP A 97 -1.72 -16.21 10.61
N ALA A 98 -2.12 -15.15 9.91
CA ALA A 98 -3.46 -15.07 9.34
C ALA A 98 -3.70 -16.13 8.24
N VAL A 99 -2.68 -16.43 7.44
CA VAL A 99 -2.74 -17.53 6.44
C VAL A 99 -2.80 -18.88 7.14
N ASN A 100 -1.91 -19.14 8.08
CA ASN A 100 -1.84 -20.39 8.86
C ASN A 100 -3.14 -20.69 9.59
N ASN A 101 -3.75 -19.67 10.16
CA ASN A 101 -5.04 -19.76 10.86
C ASN A 101 -6.25 -19.69 9.91
N ARG A 102 -6.04 -19.72 8.59
CA ARG A 102 -7.08 -19.67 7.55
C ARG A 102 -8.01 -18.46 7.63
N LYS A 103 -7.55 -17.37 8.23
CA LYS A 103 -8.30 -16.11 8.29
C LYS A 103 -8.29 -15.38 6.93
N ILE A 104 -7.22 -15.57 6.17
CA ILE A 104 -7.10 -15.07 4.80
C ILE A 104 -6.68 -16.20 3.85
N ARG A 105 -7.03 -16.07 2.57
CA ARG A 105 -6.73 -17.07 1.53
C ARG A 105 -5.79 -16.47 0.50
N VAL A 106 -4.54 -16.36 0.87
CA VAL A 106 -3.45 -15.92 0.00
C VAL A 106 -2.23 -16.81 0.26
N GLU A 107 -1.30 -16.81 -0.65
CA GLU A 107 -0.03 -17.51 -0.50
C GLU A 107 0.84 -16.81 0.55
N GLN A 108 1.57 -17.60 1.34
CA GLN A 108 2.45 -17.05 2.37
C GLN A 108 3.59 -16.22 1.73
N PRO A 109 3.96 -15.09 2.33
CA PRO A 109 5.10 -14.30 1.87
C PRO A 109 6.40 -15.10 1.82
N HIS A 110 6.65 -15.95 2.82
CA HIS A 110 7.82 -16.83 2.87
C HIS A 110 7.87 -17.81 1.70
N ASP A 111 6.79 -18.56 1.48
CA ASP A 111 6.72 -19.55 0.38
C ASP A 111 6.91 -18.89 -0.98
N ARG A 112 6.35 -17.70 -1.17
CA ARG A 112 6.52 -16.91 -2.39
C ARG A 112 7.96 -16.45 -2.59
N LEU A 113 8.64 -16.07 -1.52
CA LEU A 113 10.04 -15.67 -1.55
C LEU A 113 10.93 -16.85 -1.90
N GLU A 114 10.77 -17.99 -1.23
CA GLU A 114 11.51 -19.23 -1.52
C GLU A 114 11.32 -19.69 -2.97
N GLU A 115 10.09 -19.69 -3.48
CA GLU A 115 9.82 -20.07 -4.87
C GLU A 115 10.47 -19.10 -5.86
N LEU A 116 10.45 -17.79 -5.56
CA LEU A 116 11.13 -16.79 -6.38
C LEU A 116 12.65 -17.01 -6.37
N GLU A 117 13.26 -17.25 -5.22
CA GLU A 117 14.70 -17.55 -5.07
C GLU A 117 15.10 -18.81 -5.81
N ARG A 118 14.29 -19.87 -5.70
CA ARG A 118 14.51 -21.10 -6.45
C ARG A 118 14.52 -20.87 -7.96
N ARG A 119 13.64 -20.02 -8.48
CA ARG A 119 13.62 -19.67 -9.90
C ARG A 119 14.74 -18.74 -10.30
N LEU A 120 15.13 -17.81 -9.45
CA LEU A 120 16.29 -16.95 -9.65
C LEU A 120 17.59 -17.76 -9.72
N ALA A 121 17.75 -18.76 -8.85
CA ALA A 121 18.90 -19.66 -8.83
C ALA A 121 19.00 -20.57 -10.08
N ALA A 122 17.88 -20.81 -10.77
CA ALA A 122 17.86 -21.58 -12.01
C ALA A 122 18.20 -20.77 -13.27
N LEU A 123 18.42 -19.45 -13.13
CA LEU A 123 18.77 -18.59 -14.25
C LEU A 123 20.17 -18.90 -14.80
N PRO A 124 20.45 -18.55 -16.07
CA PRO A 124 21.76 -18.74 -16.69
C PRO A 124 22.89 -18.08 -15.89
N VAL A 125 24.11 -18.66 -16.00
CA VAL A 125 25.30 -18.25 -15.24
C VAL A 125 25.63 -16.76 -15.41
N ASN A 126 25.41 -16.19 -16.58
CA ASN A 126 25.62 -14.77 -16.85
C ASN A 126 24.68 -13.85 -16.04
N LEU A 127 23.57 -14.37 -15.51
CA LEU A 127 22.63 -13.66 -14.66
C LEU A 127 22.74 -14.02 -13.17
N ALA A 128 23.54 -15.02 -12.81
CA ALA A 128 23.59 -15.58 -11.45
C ALA A 128 23.83 -14.50 -10.38
N GLU A 129 24.84 -13.64 -10.54
CA GLU A 129 25.14 -12.56 -9.60
C GLU A 129 23.98 -11.56 -9.47
N THR A 130 23.33 -11.24 -10.59
CA THR A 130 22.19 -10.32 -10.60
C THR A 130 20.95 -10.95 -9.95
N ALA A 131 20.74 -12.24 -10.19
CA ALA A 131 19.66 -13.01 -9.61
C ALA A 131 19.81 -13.15 -8.08
N GLU A 132 20.99 -13.55 -7.62
CA GLU A 132 21.38 -13.60 -6.21
C GLU A 132 21.14 -12.24 -5.53
N ARG A 133 21.57 -11.15 -6.17
CA ARG A 133 21.36 -9.81 -5.65
C ARG A 133 19.87 -9.45 -5.46
N VAL A 134 18.97 -9.88 -6.36
CA VAL A 134 17.52 -9.66 -6.21
C VAL A 134 16.97 -10.46 -5.02
N GLY A 135 17.37 -11.73 -4.88
CA GLY A 135 17.00 -12.61 -3.77
C GLY A 135 17.42 -12.00 -2.43
N ASP A 136 18.72 -11.74 -2.25
CA ASP A 136 19.30 -11.16 -1.04
C ASP A 136 18.62 -9.86 -0.59
N LEU A 137 18.30 -9.00 -1.54
CA LEU A 137 17.66 -7.72 -1.24
C LEU A 137 16.23 -7.91 -0.76
N LEU A 138 15.46 -8.84 -1.34
CA LEU A 138 14.12 -9.16 -0.89
C LEU A 138 14.12 -9.89 0.44
N GLU A 139 15.02 -10.84 0.63
CA GLU A 139 15.19 -11.56 1.88
C GLU A 139 15.56 -10.62 3.03
N THR A 140 16.52 -9.73 2.82
CA THR A 140 16.90 -8.70 3.79
C THR A 140 15.71 -7.82 4.15
N LEU A 141 14.89 -7.42 3.17
CA LEU A 141 13.71 -6.61 3.41
C LEU A 141 12.63 -7.40 4.15
N TYR A 142 12.41 -8.67 3.79
CA TYR A 142 11.49 -9.58 4.47
C TYR A 142 11.80 -9.66 5.97
N TYR A 143 13.04 -9.97 6.35
CA TYR A 143 13.43 -10.02 7.76
C TYR A 143 13.37 -8.67 8.46
N THR A 144 13.63 -7.58 7.74
CA THR A 144 13.52 -6.23 8.30
C THR A 144 12.08 -5.90 8.72
N VAL A 145 11.09 -6.36 7.95
CA VAL A 145 9.68 -6.05 8.20
C VAL A 145 8.89 -7.19 8.84
N TYR A 146 9.56 -8.29 9.17
CA TYR A 146 8.93 -9.49 9.71
C TYR A 146 8.16 -9.21 11.01
N ASP A 147 8.83 -8.61 12.00
CA ASP A 147 8.26 -8.25 13.29
C ASP A 147 8.34 -6.74 13.58
N THR A 148 8.62 -5.93 12.56
CA THR A 148 8.71 -4.49 12.70
C THR A 148 8.00 -3.79 11.56
N SER A 149 7.16 -2.80 11.86
CA SER A 149 6.51 -1.99 10.85
C SER A 149 6.20 -0.59 11.41
N PRO A 150 6.99 0.41 11.05
CA PRO A 150 6.69 1.79 11.43
C PRO A 150 5.29 2.23 10.98
N LYS A 151 4.80 1.72 9.85
CA LYS A 151 3.45 2.02 9.36
C LYS A 151 2.35 1.46 10.26
N ARG A 152 2.56 0.25 10.80
CA ARG A 152 1.65 -0.37 11.76
C ARG A 152 1.54 0.45 13.03
N GLU A 153 2.67 0.82 13.60
CA GLU A 153 2.70 1.60 14.85
C GLU A 153 2.11 3.00 14.64
N TYR A 154 2.44 3.64 13.54
CA TYR A 154 1.84 4.93 13.20
C TYR A 154 0.32 4.83 13.02
N LEU A 155 -0.17 3.81 12.31
CA LEU A 155 -1.60 3.59 12.11
C LEU A 155 -2.34 3.40 13.43
N LYS A 156 -1.80 2.55 14.34
CA LYS A 156 -2.37 2.34 15.68
C LYS A 156 -2.43 3.62 16.48
N GLU A 157 -1.33 4.36 16.52
CA GLU A 157 -1.24 5.62 17.27
C GLU A 157 -2.18 6.67 16.69
N TYR A 158 -2.24 6.78 15.37
CA TYR A 158 -3.14 7.72 14.69
C TYR A 158 -4.61 7.43 15.00
N ILE A 159 -5.04 6.18 14.88
CA ILE A 159 -6.41 5.77 15.19
C ILE A 159 -6.71 5.98 16.69
N ARG A 160 -5.77 5.66 17.57
CA ARG A 160 -5.93 5.91 19.02
C ARG A 160 -6.13 7.40 19.33
N LYS A 161 -5.35 8.25 18.70
CA LYS A 161 -5.41 9.72 18.88
C LYS A 161 -6.73 10.32 18.39
N HIS A 162 -7.29 9.76 17.32
CA HIS A 162 -8.51 10.27 16.69
C HIS A 162 -9.73 9.36 16.97
N TYR A 163 -9.68 8.60 18.06
CA TYR A 163 -10.79 7.73 18.43
C TYR A 163 -12.09 8.51 18.61
N GLY A 164 -13.19 7.97 18.06
CA GLY A 164 -14.50 8.63 18.08
C GLY A 164 -14.83 9.45 16.83
N HIS A 165 -13.83 9.77 16.01
CA HIS A 165 -14.01 10.35 14.68
C HIS A 165 -14.31 9.27 13.62
N LYS A 166 -14.90 9.69 12.49
CA LYS A 166 -15.10 8.82 11.34
C LYS A 166 -13.81 8.75 10.53
N ILE A 167 -13.19 7.59 10.51
CA ILE A 167 -11.89 7.36 9.86
C ILE A 167 -12.07 6.35 8.74
N ALA A 168 -11.71 6.72 7.51
CA ALA A 168 -11.51 5.77 6.42
C ALA A 168 -10.04 5.36 6.32
N VAL A 169 -9.78 4.06 6.31
CA VAL A 169 -8.46 3.50 6.02
C VAL A 169 -8.50 2.85 4.65
N VAL A 170 -7.93 3.52 3.67
CA VAL A 170 -7.90 3.04 2.28
C VAL A 170 -6.68 2.15 2.07
N ILE A 171 -6.94 0.90 1.69
CA ILE A 171 -5.94 -0.16 1.59
C ILE A 171 -5.79 -0.66 0.14
N PRO A 172 -4.59 -1.17 -0.26
CA PRO A 172 -4.35 -1.63 -1.62
C PRO A 172 -4.95 -3.01 -1.93
N LYS A 173 -5.15 -3.86 -0.92
CA LYS A 173 -5.61 -5.25 -1.07
C LYS A 173 -6.69 -5.57 -0.05
N ALA A 174 -7.76 -6.25 -0.48
CA ALA A 174 -8.92 -6.53 0.38
C ALA A 174 -8.56 -7.32 1.66
N TYR A 175 -7.67 -8.32 1.55
CA TYR A 175 -7.26 -9.14 2.69
C TYR A 175 -6.48 -8.37 3.77
N TYR A 176 -6.00 -7.16 3.48
CA TYR A 176 -5.39 -6.30 4.51
C TYR A 176 -6.40 -5.93 5.59
N ALA A 177 -7.69 -5.81 5.24
CA ALA A 177 -8.72 -5.50 6.22
C ALA A 177 -8.81 -6.57 7.31
N ASP A 178 -8.78 -7.85 6.91
CA ASP A 178 -8.84 -8.97 7.86
C ASP A 178 -7.62 -8.99 8.78
N ILE A 179 -6.42 -8.71 8.24
CA ILE A 179 -5.20 -8.63 9.06
C ILE A 179 -5.28 -7.43 10.01
N LEU A 180 -5.67 -6.26 9.53
CA LEU A 180 -5.77 -5.06 10.35
C LEU A 180 -6.74 -5.25 11.51
N TRP A 181 -7.93 -5.80 11.27
CA TRP A 181 -8.90 -6.05 12.34
C TRP A 181 -8.43 -7.12 13.33
N ASN A 182 -7.81 -8.19 12.85
CA ASN A 182 -7.43 -9.32 13.69
C ASN A 182 -6.13 -9.11 14.51
N TYR A 183 -5.22 -8.23 14.06
CA TYR A 183 -3.88 -8.12 14.64
C TYR A 183 -3.48 -6.69 15.02
N VAL A 184 -3.92 -5.70 14.25
CA VAL A 184 -3.51 -4.30 14.47
C VAL A 184 -4.52 -3.55 15.33
N LEU A 185 -5.81 -3.72 15.06
CA LEU A 185 -6.92 -3.00 15.68
C LEU A 185 -7.71 -3.89 16.67
N THR A 186 -7.05 -4.81 17.32
CA THR A 186 -7.67 -5.81 18.22
C THR A 186 -8.45 -5.22 19.39
N GLY A 187 -8.24 -3.96 19.74
CA GLY A 187 -8.97 -3.26 20.81
C GLY A 187 -10.25 -2.56 20.34
N TYR A 188 -10.57 -2.62 19.06
CA TYR A 188 -11.71 -1.92 18.46
C TYR A 188 -12.74 -2.92 17.93
N ASP A 189 -14.03 -2.62 18.16
CA ASP A 189 -15.13 -3.40 17.61
C ASP A 189 -15.45 -2.89 16.20
N PRO A 190 -15.34 -3.71 15.15
CA PRO A 190 -15.60 -3.28 13.77
C PRO A 190 -17.00 -2.70 13.56
N GLU A 191 -18.00 -3.23 14.28
CA GLU A 191 -19.42 -2.80 14.12
C GLU A 191 -19.72 -1.50 14.90
N LYS A 192 -19.01 -1.24 16.00
CA LYS A 192 -19.25 -0.08 16.87
C LYS A 192 -18.26 1.05 16.64
N SER A 193 -17.10 0.75 16.09
CA SER A 193 -16.11 1.78 15.77
C SER A 193 -16.54 2.58 14.55
N LYS A 194 -16.16 3.83 14.51
CA LYS A 194 -16.35 4.68 13.34
C LYS A 194 -15.19 4.55 12.34
N ILE A 195 -14.51 3.39 12.34
CA ILE A 195 -13.38 3.09 11.47
C ILE A 195 -13.91 2.23 10.33
N GLU A 196 -13.70 2.66 9.12
CA GLU A 196 -14.03 1.91 7.90
C GLU A 196 -12.73 1.56 7.16
N ILE A 197 -12.49 0.27 6.93
CA ILE A 197 -11.35 -0.22 6.15
C ILE A 197 -11.85 -0.65 4.78
N VAL A 198 -11.41 0.04 3.74
CA VAL A 198 -11.90 -0.16 2.38
C VAL A 198 -10.76 -0.19 1.36
N THR A 199 -10.97 -0.89 0.26
CA THR A 199 -10.06 -0.79 -0.89
C THR A 199 -10.35 0.47 -1.69
N VAL A 200 -9.35 0.93 -2.45
CA VAL A 200 -9.48 2.10 -3.36
C VAL A 200 -10.74 2.00 -4.23
N ASN A 201 -11.05 0.82 -4.76
CA ASN A 201 -12.19 0.61 -5.65
C ASN A 201 -13.55 0.63 -4.92
N ARG A 202 -13.57 0.51 -3.60
CA ARG A 202 -14.78 0.53 -2.76
C ARG A 202 -14.88 1.80 -1.93
N PHE A 203 -13.89 2.66 -2.01
CA PHE A 203 -13.90 3.93 -1.31
C PHE A 203 -14.96 4.84 -1.92
N ASP A 204 -15.88 5.32 -1.09
CA ASP A 204 -16.93 6.26 -1.46
C ASP A 204 -16.58 7.65 -0.91
N GLY A 205 -16.07 8.51 -1.78
CA GLY A 205 -15.68 9.88 -1.43
C GLY A 205 -16.87 10.79 -1.05
N ASN A 206 -18.12 10.37 -1.30
CA ASN A 206 -19.30 11.13 -0.88
C ASN A 206 -19.68 10.92 0.58
N ARG A 207 -19.06 9.94 1.26
CA ARG A 207 -19.26 9.75 2.70
C ARG A 207 -18.46 10.79 3.47
N ASN A 208 -19.07 11.40 4.45
CA ASN A 208 -18.42 12.35 5.35
C ASN A 208 -17.49 11.58 6.30
N TYR A 209 -16.19 11.56 6.01
CA TYR A 209 -15.14 11.15 6.92
C TYR A 209 -14.47 12.36 7.52
N ASP A 210 -14.13 12.28 8.81
CA ASP A 210 -13.30 13.30 9.46
C ASP A 210 -11.82 13.14 9.04
N TYR A 211 -11.40 11.88 8.81
CA TYR A 211 -10.04 11.55 8.40
C TYR A 211 -10.02 10.44 7.35
N ILE A 212 -9.13 10.56 6.38
CA ILE A 212 -8.87 9.54 5.36
C ILE A 212 -7.39 9.20 5.39
N LEU A 213 -7.09 7.95 5.74
CA LEU A 213 -5.73 7.41 5.73
C LEU A 213 -5.53 6.54 4.49
N VAL A 214 -4.62 6.93 3.62
CA VAL A 214 -4.30 6.15 2.42
C VAL A 214 -3.00 5.39 2.67
N ILE A 215 -3.08 4.06 2.65
CA ILE A 215 -1.95 3.18 2.84
C ILE A 215 -1.39 2.77 1.47
N GLY A 216 -0.16 3.12 1.21
CA GLY A 216 0.50 2.81 -0.05
C GLY A 216 1.81 3.55 -0.21
N ASN A 217 2.44 3.39 -1.37
CA ASN A 217 3.52 4.24 -1.81
C ASN A 217 2.90 5.34 -2.69
N LEU A 218 2.96 6.56 -2.21
CA LEU A 218 2.73 7.72 -3.06
C LEU A 218 3.92 7.80 -4.03
N LYS A 219 3.63 7.58 -5.31
CA LYS A 219 4.60 7.81 -6.39
C LYS A 219 4.43 9.23 -6.89
#